data_c572a4cea606f862a8a33cd0be92af18
#
_entry.id   c572a4cea606f862a8a33cd0be92af18
#
_cell.length_a   1.000
_cell.length_b   1.000
_cell.length_c   1.000
_cell.angle_alpha   90.00
_cell.angle_beta   90.00
_cell.angle_gamma   90.00
#
_symmetry.space_group_name_H-M   'P 1'
#
loop_
_entity.id
_entity.type
_entity.pdbx_description
1 polymer ?
#
loop_
_entity_poly.entity_id
_entity_poly.type
_entity_poly.pdbx_seq_one_letter_code
_entity_poly.pdbx_strand_id
1 'polypeptide(L)'
;MGWFDRERMDSPLRAMIERKASIAVASVAGCLLAPALLAAIWMAVKPVLQSSPWADLWQDPRTFDALTATLWTSIAASLLAWCSAAYLLRQAFIGGQSGRWLNRLPPLLATPHAAMAIAVTLWIAPTGWLFRLSSPWLTGFDSPPPWATTQDTWGLGLILVLWLKELPFLCWVAATQLHRDDVRRRWHAEYAVALTMGRSPQSAFAEVVWPQLARLMRWPLVAVLAYNMTVVDVALIIGPTAPPTLAVLAWEWLRDADLALNHQGVAAAWLLAALLIAISAVLWVTVTRVVTSFTNRQAIGLGWVTLFLVYALAWLALLVGSVSGLWPFPDVWPDHWQANDWLRVTDNLDSVWTTVGLGTLSATLTLLWLVAWLECAPQNWQAVMRPILLAPMVLPPLLWVFGLYQVALWGHWEGAWPGMVVAHAVMAMPYALLALESVYKASDRRLQSVALSLGRHPMTYLLVVKWPLLKRALWSAWAIAFAVSVAQFLPTLYIGAGRFVTVTTEAVAQSAAGQRGLMSAYALLQTVLPLLVFAIAVMMGRPRHFTKDQTWT
;
A
#
# COMPACT_ATOMS: atom_id res chain seq x y z
N MET A 1 -31.01 -50.83 -22.42
CA MET A 1 -29.74 -50.45 -23.04
C MET A 1 -29.73 -49.02 -23.60
N GLY A 2 -30.68 -48.16 -23.35
CA GLY A 2 -30.84 -46.84 -24.01
C GLY A 2 -30.68 -45.62 -23.08
N TRP A 3 -30.53 -45.79 -21.76
CA TRP A 3 -30.43 -44.65 -20.82
C TRP A 3 -28.97 -44.29 -20.44
N PHE A 4 -28.08 -45.26 -20.38
CA PHE A 4 -26.66 -45.06 -20.07
C PHE A 4 -25.85 -44.45 -21.21
N ASP A 5 -26.29 -44.55 -22.47
CA ASP A 5 -25.58 -43.97 -23.61
C ASP A 5 -25.87 -42.48 -23.84
N ARG A 6 -27.03 -41.95 -23.40
CA ARG A 6 -27.32 -40.51 -23.49
C ARG A 6 -26.50 -39.69 -22.51
N GLU A 7 -26.25 -40.16 -21.29
CA GLU A 7 -25.41 -39.46 -20.33
C GLU A 7 -23.91 -39.41 -20.70
N ARG A 8 -23.42 -40.41 -21.46
CA ARG A 8 -22.02 -40.42 -21.94
C ARG A 8 -21.79 -39.52 -23.17
N MET A 9 -22.78 -39.34 -24.03
CA MET A 9 -22.66 -38.43 -25.19
C MET A 9 -22.78 -36.96 -24.84
N ASP A 10 -23.47 -36.60 -23.76
CA ASP A 10 -23.64 -35.22 -23.31
C ASP A 10 -22.39 -34.64 -22.58
N SER A 11 -21.48 -35.49 -22.07
CA SER A 11 -20.33 -35.05 -21.28
C SER A 11 -19.31 -34.18 -22.04
N PRO A 12 -18.91 -34.51 -23.30
CA PRO A 12 -17.96 -33.66 -24.03
C PRO A 12 -18.63 -32.37 -24.54
N LEU A 13 -19.91 -32.42 -24.89
CA LEU A 13 -20.65 -31.24 -25.32
C LEU A 13 -20.89 -30.27 -24.17
N ARG A 14 -21.24 -30.76 -22.96
CA ARG A 14 -21.32 -29.97 -21.73
C ARG A 14 -19.99 -29.34 -21.36
N ALA A 15 -18.89 -30.10 -21.36
CA ALA A 15 -17.55 -29.59 -21.10
C ALA A 15 -17.12 -28.50 -22.11
N MET A 16 -17.53 -28.66 -23.38
CA MET A 16 -17.27 -27.66 -24.41
C MET A 16 -18.10 -26.38 -24.19
N ILE A 17 -19.38 -26.50 -23.81
CA ILE A 17 -20.28 -25.37 -23.54
C ILE A 17 -19.77 -24.62 -22.29
N GLU A 18 -19.41 -25.31 -21.22
CA GLU A 18 -18.85 -24.72 -19.98
C GLU A 18 -17.53 -24.01 -20.26
N ARG A 19 -16.65 -24.58 -21.07
CA ARG A 19 -15.41 -23.94 -21.50
C ARG A 19 -15.68 -22.67 -22.32
N LYS A 20 -16.66 -22.70 -23.23
CA LYS A 20 -17.06 -21.52 -24.01
C LYS A 20 -17.66 -20.45 -23.11
N ALA A 21 -18.50 -20.82 -22.15
CA ALA A 21 -19.06 -19.88 -21.18
C ALA A 21 -17.98 -19.24 -20.30
N SER A 22 -17.01 -20.01 -19.81
CA SER A 22 -15.86 -19.48 -19.04
C SER A 22 -15.02 -18.51 -19.87
N ILE A 23 -14.71 -18.85 -21.11
CA ILE A 23 -13.98 -17.97 -22.03
C ILE A 23 -14.79 -16.69 -22.30
N ALA A 24 -16.11 -16.79 -22.48
CA ALA A 24 -16.96 -15.61 -22.66
C ALA A 24 -16.93 -14.67 -21.45
N VAL A 25 -17.02 -15.20 -20.22
CA VAL A 25 -16.89 -14.41 -18.98
C VAL A 25 -15.51 -13.75 -18.90
N ALA A 26 -14.43 -14.49 -19.18
CA ALA A 26 -13.09 -13.95 -19.22
C ALA A 26 -12.91 -12.87 -20.29
N SER A 27 -13.52 -13.07 -21.47
CA SER A 27 -13.50 -12.07 -22.55
C SER A 27 -14.23 -10.79 -22.12
N VAL A 28 -15.41 -10.91 -21.53
CA VAL A 28 -16.16 -9.75 -21.00
C VAL A 28 -15.34 -9.03 -19.92
N ALA A 29 -14.80 -9.77 -18.95
CA ALA A 29 -13.95 -9.17 -17.91
C ALA A 29 -12.73 -8.48 -18.51
N GLY A 30 -12.04 -9.10 -19.48
CA GLY A 30 -10.90 -8.51 -20.18
C GLY A 30 -11.30 -7.29 -21.00
N CYS A 31 -12.41 -7.35 -21.74
CA CYS A 31 -12.91 -6.24 -22.54
C CYS A 31 -13.43 -5.05 -21.72
N LEU A 32 -13.86 -5.28 -20.48
CA LEU A 32 -14.27 -4.19 -19.60
C LEU A 32 -13.07 -3.42 -19.03
N LEU A 33 -11.99 -4.10 -18.72
CA LEU A 33 -10.85 -3.49 -18.03
C LEU A 33 -9.70 -3.11 -18.97
N ALA A 34 -9.31 -4.00 -19.91
CA ALA A 34 -8.13 -3.78 -20.74
C ALA A 34 -8.22 -2.52 -21.62
N PRO A 35 -9.35 -2.23 -22.29
CA PRO A 35 -9.46 -0.98 -23.05
C PRO A 35 -9.34 0.27 -22.20
N ALA A 36 -9.94 0.28 -20.99
CA ALA A 36 -9.84 1.42 -20.09
C ALA A 36 -8.41 1.63 -19.60
N LEU A 37 -7.68 0.56 -19.25
CA LEU A 37 -6.28 0.64 -18.85
C LEU A 37 -5.37 1.05 -20.02
N LEU A 38 -5.58 0.50 -21.20
CA LEU A 38 -4.81 0.85 -22.39
C LEU A 38 -5.09 2.31 -22.82
N ALA A 39 -6.34 2.74 -22.75
CA ALA A 39 -6.70 4.13 -23.02
C ALA A 39 -6.06 5.08 -21.98
N ALA A 40 -6.07 4.72 -20.70
CA ALA A 40 -5.41 5.51 -19.65
C ALA A 40 -3.90 5.63 -19.90
N ILE A 41 -3.23 4.52 -20.24
CA ILE A 41 -1.80 4.53 -20.60
C ILE A 41 -1.58 5.40 -21.85
N TRP A 42 -2.41 5.24 -22.88
CA TRP A 42 -2.28 6.04 -24.12
C TRP A 42 -2.46 7.54 -23.86
N MET A 43 -3.46 7.92 -23.06
CA MET A 43 -3.68 9.31 -22.68
C MET A 43 -2.51 9.91 -21.88
N ALA A 44 -1.84 9.10 -21.08
CA ALA A 44 -0.63 9.51 -20.37
C ALA A 44 0.63 9.52 -21.27
N VAL A 45 0.67 8.76 -22.38
CA VAL A 45 1.81 8.73 -23.29
C VAL A 45 1.71 9.81 -24.37
N LYS A 46 0.50 10.04 -24.91
CA LYS A 46 0.27 10.94 -26.04
C LYS A 46 0.93 12.33 -25.88
N PRO A 47 0.82 13.03 -24.74
CA PRO A 47 1.43 14.35 -24.56
C PRO A 47 2.94 14.34 -24.70
N VAL A 48 3.63 13.31 -24.22
CA VAL A 48 5.10 13.25 -24.17
C VAL A 48 5.75 12.74 -25.46
N LEU A 49 4.95 12.39 -26.47
CA LEU A 49 5.46 12.14 -27.83
C LEU A 49 5.89 13.42 -28.54
N GLN A 50 5.45 14.57 -28.04
CA GLN A 50 5.89 15.88 -28.51
C GLN A 50 7.14 16.33 -27.74
N SER A 51 7.98 17.15 -28.36
CA SER A 51 9.20 17.66 -27.73
C SER A 51 8.94 18.82 -26.76
N SER A 52 7.85 19.59 -26.96
CA SER A 52 7.56 20.79 -26.17
C SER A 52 7.41 20.49 -24.65
N PRO A 53 6.67 19.48 -24.19
CA PRO A 53 6.55 19.23 -22.75
C PRO A 53 7.89 18.93 -22.07
N TRP A 54 8.82 18.31 -22.79
CA TRP A 54 10.17 18.06 -22.29
C TRP A 54 11.02 19.32 -22.23
N ALA A 55 10.90 20.19 -23.26
CA ALA A 55 11.59 21.47 -23.26
C ALA A 55 11.08 22.37 -22.13
N ASP A 56 9.76 22.47 -21.96
CA ASP A 56 9.11 23.26 -20.91
C ASP A 56 9.51 22.75 -19.51
N LEU A 57 9.57 21.41 -19.33
CA LEU A 57 10.02 20.79 -18.09
C LEU A 57 11.44 21.24 -17.71
N TRP A 58 12.39 21.21 -18.64
CA TRP A 58 13.78 21.56 -18.35
C TRP A 58 14.04 23.07 -18.29
N GLN A 59 13.14 23.89 -18.82
CA GLN A 59 13.21 25.35 -18.73
C GLN A 59 12.62 25.89 -17.42
N ASP A 60 11.76 25.13 -16.72
CA ASP A 60 11.24 25.53 -15.41
C ASP A 60 12.37 25.48 -14.36
N PRO A 61 12.70 26.63 -13.72
CA PRO A 61 13.81 26.71 -12.77
C PRO A 61 13.63 25.80 -11.54
N ARG A 62 12.39 25.39 -11.20
CA ARG A 62 12.10 24.53 -10.05
C ARG A 62 12.39 23.05 -10.32
N THR A 63 12.49 22.64 -11.59
CA THR A 63 12.59 21.20 -11.96
C THR A 63 13.82 20.54 -11.38
N PHE A 64 14.99 21.17 -11.50
CA PHE A 64 16.24 20.60 -11.00
C PHE A 64 16.25 20.47 -9.49
N ASP A 65 15.78 21.47 -8.79
CA ASP A 65 15.73 21.47 -7.33
C ASP A 65 14.70 20.44 -6.81
N ALA A 66 13.52 20.37 -7.44
CA ALA A 66 12.50 19.37 -7.13
C ALA A 66 12.98 17.93 -7.41
N LEU A 67 13.76 17.75 -8.48
CA LEU A 67 14.38 16.47 -8.81
C LEU A 67 15.39 16.04 -7.74
N THR A 68 16.28 16.95 -7.34
CA THR A 68 17.28 16.67 -6.30
C THR A 68 16.62 16.38 -4.95
N ALA A 69 15.60 17.13 -4.55
CA ALA A 69 14.80 16.87 -3.36
C ALA A 69 14.15 15.48 -3.40
N THR A 70 13.58 15.09 -4.54
CA THR A 70 12.96 13.76 -4.72
C THR A 70 13.99 12.64 -4.61
N LEU A 71 15.11 12.73 -5.31
CA LEU A 71 16.16 11.72 -5.29
C LEU A 71 16.75 11.56 -3.90
N TRP A 72 17.06 12.68 -3.25
CA TRP A 72 17.59 12.69 -1.89
C TRP A 72 16.63 12.03 -0.90
N THR A 73 15.39 12.49 -0.83
CA THR A 73 14.43 12.01 0.16
C THR A 73 14.05 10.55 -0.07
N SER A 74 13.80 10.16 -1.32
CA SER A 74 13.39 8.79 -1.64
C SER A 74 14.51 7.76 -1.47
N ILE A 75 15.73 8.07 -1.90
CA ILE A 75 16.87 7.18 -1.74
C ILE A 75 17.24 7.05 -0.26
N ALA A 76 17.32 8.17 0.47
CA ALA A 76 17.64 8.16 1.90
C ALA A 76 16.62 7.35 2.70
N ALA A 77 15.31 7.58 2.50
CA ALA A 77 14.24 6.83 3.17
C ALA A 77 14.30 5.32 2.85
N SER A 78 14.49 4.98 1.57
CA SER A 78 14.56 3.58 1.13
C SER A 78 15.78 2.85 1.70
N LEU A 79 16.95 3.50 1.74
CA LEU A 79 18.17 2.94 2.33
C LEU A 79 18.04 2.78 3.85
N LEU A 80 17.48 3.77 4.54
CA LEU A 80 17.21 3.68 5.98
C LEU A 80 16.25 2.53 6.29
N ALA A 81 15.17 2.39 5.53
CA ALA A 81 14.20 1.31 5.69
C ALA A 81 14.86 -0.06 5.42
N TRP A 82 15.66 -0.18 4.37
CA TRP A 82 16.37 -1.41 4.02
C TRP A 82 17.39 -1.83 5.09
N CYS A 83 18.25 -0.91 5.53
CA CYS A 83 19.27 -1.18 6.55
C CYS A 83 18.63 -1.54 7.90
N SER A 84 17.58 -0.81 8.29
CA SER A 84 16.84 -1.07 9.52
C SER A 84 16.10 -2.41 9.47
N ALA A 85 15.48 -2.75 8.33
CA ALA A 85 14.84 -4.06 8.13
C ALA A 85 15.87 -5.20 8.22
N ALA A 86 17.03 -5.07 7.57
CA ALA A 86 18.11 -6.04 7.67
C ALA A 86 18.58 -6.26 9.12
N TYR A 87 18.70 -5.16 9.88
CA TYR A 87 19.07 -5.21 11.29
C TYR A 87 18.02 -5.94 12.14
N LEU A 88 16.74 -5.58 12.00
CA LEU A 88 15.64 -6.18 12.76
C LEU A 88 15.44 -7.66 12.42
N LEU A 89 15.50 -8.01 11.13
CA LEU A 89 15.36 -9.40 10.67
C LEU A 89 16.50 -10.28 11.17
N ARG A 90 17.74 -9.76 11.19
CA ARG A 90 18.87 -10.43 11.79
C ARG A 90 18.63 -10.72 13.27
N GLN A 91 18.16 -9.73 14.04
CA GLN A 91 17.85 -9.93 15.46
C GLN A 91 16.77 -10.98 15.66
N ALA A 92 15.71 -10.93 14.87
CA ALA A 92 14.60 -11.90 14.97
C ALA A 92 15.04 -13.32 14.61
N PHE A 93 15.90 -13.48 13.60
CA PHE A 93 16.41 -14.77 13.14
C PHE A 93 17.37 -15.40 14.17
N ILE A 94 18.39 -14.66 14.60
CA ILE A 94 19.42 -15.13 15.54
C ILE A 94 18.79 -15.40 16.92
N GLY A 95 17.87 -14.54 17.36
CA GLY A 95 17.19 -14.66 18.65
C GLY A 95 16.11 -15.76 18.70
N GLY A 96 15.83 -16.45 17.61
CA GLY A 96 14.77 -17.47 17.52
C GLY A 96 13.35 -16.92 17.75
N GLN A 97 13.17 -15.59 17.72
CA GLN A 97 11.93 -14.90 18.05
C GLN A 97 11.20 -14.35 16.81
N SER A 98 11.56 -14.82 15.61
CA SER A 98 10.98 -14.32 14.37
C SER A 98 9.44 -14.36 14.38
N GLY A 99 8.82 -15.47 14.82
CA GLY A 99 7.38 -15.56 14.92
C GLY A 99 6.75 -14.56 15.89
N ARG A 100 7.42 -14.25 17.01
CA ARG A 100 6.89 -13.32 18.03
C ARG A 100 6.76 -11.89 17.53
N TRP A 101 7.78 -11.37 16.86
CA TRP A 101 7.82 -9.98 16.40
C TRP A 101 7.07 -9.79 15.09
N LEU A 102 7.30 -10.68 14.12
CA LEU A 102 6.75 -10.57 12.79
C LEU A 102 5.22 -10.74 12.75
N ASN A 103 4.64 -11.56 13.64
CA ASN A 103 3.19 -11.70 13.76
C ASN A 103 2.49 -10.45 14.35
N ARG A 104 3.24 -9.49 14.89
CA ARG A 104 2.70 -8.24 15.46
C ARG A 104 2.75 -7.07 14.50
N LEU A 105 3.27 -7.25 13.28
CA LEU A 105 3.39 -6.18 12.27
C LEU A 105 2.07 -5.73 11.61
N PRO A 106 1.02 -6.58 11.45
CA PRO A 106 -0.17 -6.18 10.72
C PRO A 106 -0.83 -4.86 11.17
N PRO A 107 -0.96 -4.54 12.48
CA PRO A 107 -1.51 -3.24 12.89
C PRO A 107 -0.68 -2.05 12.42
N LEU A 108 0.65 -2.17 12.36
CA LEU A 108 1.54 -1.11 11.89
C LEU A 108 1.34 -0.85 10.39
N LEU A 109 1.11 -1.93 9.62
CA LEU A 109 0.84 -1.84 8.19
C LEU A 109 -0.51 -1.19 7.90
N ALA A 110 -1.50 -1.41 8.76
CA ALA A 110 -2.84 -0.85 8.61
C ALA A 110 -2.90 0.67 8.82
N THR A 111 -1.89 1.29 9.48
CA THR A 111 -1.80 2.74 9.61
C THR A 111 -1.49 3.37 8.24
N PRO A 112 -2.33 4.24 7.65
CA PRO A 112 -2.04 4.89 6.38
C PRO A 112 -0.82 5.83 6.46
N HIS A 113 -0.18 6.09 5.33
CA HIS A 113 1.00 6.96 5.27
C HIS A 113 0.68 8.41 5.68
N ALA A 114 -0.44 8.95 5.20
CA ALA A 114 -0.87 10.31 5.56
C ALA A 114 -1.16 10.44 7.07
N ALA A 115 -1.81 9.44 7.68
CA ALA A 115 -2.04 9.43 9.13
C ALA A 115 -0.72 9.39 9.91
N MET A 116 0.28 8.61 9.46
CA MET A 116 1.60 8.61 10.06
C MET A 116 2.31 9.97 9.89
N ALA A 117 2.18 10.62 8.73
CA ALA A 117 2.74 11.94 8.49
C ALA A 117 2.16 12.98 9.47
N ILE A 118 0.85 12.99 9.66
CA ILE A 118 0.17 13.85 10.64
C ILE A 118 0.66 13.55 12.06
N ALA A 119 0.75 12.27 12.44
CA ALA A 119 1.25 11.88 13.76
C ALA A 119 2.69 12.35 14.01
N VAL A 120 3.57 12.17 13.03
CA VAL A 120 4.96 12.64 13.12
C VAL A 120 5.03 14.16 13.18
N THR A 121 4.19 14.86 12.41
CA THR A 121 4.07 16.33 12.49
C THR A 121 3.71 16.79 13.91
N LEU A 122 2.79 16.13 14.59
CA LEU A 122 2.43 16.43 15.98
C LEU A 122 3.61 16.24 16.95
N TRP A 123 4.57 15.36 16.62
CA TRP A 123 5.77 15.15 17.42
C TRP A 123 6.85 16.16 17.14
N ILE A 124 7.18 16.40 15.88
CA ILE A 124 8.41 17.14 15.49
C ILE A 124 8.17 18.59 15.07
N ALA A 125 6.92 19.03 14.86
CA ALA A 125 6.64 20.43 14.55
C ALA A 125 7.23 21.37 15.64
N PRO A 126 7.53 22.64 15.33
CA PRO A 126 8.04 23.59 16.32
C PRO A 126 7.17 23.70 17.58
N THR A 127 5.86 23.46 17.41
CA THR A 127 4.88 23.40 18.50
C THR A 127 4.54 21.97 18.91
N GLY A 128 5.33 20.98 18.46
CA GLY A 128 5.11 19.55 18.72
C GLY A 128 5.65 19.10 20.08
N TRP A 129 5.34 17.87 20.43
CA TRP A 129 5.72 17.30 21.73
C TRP A 129 7.22 17.22 21.97
N LEU A 130 8.04 17.03 20.93
CA LEU A 130 9.48 16.97 21.08
C LEU A 130 10.04 18.26 21.72
N PHE A 131 9.58 19.42 21.25
CA PHE A 131 9.98 20.71 21.79
C PHE A 131 9.31 21.02 23.12
N ARG A 132 8.03 20.68 23.30
CA ARG A 132 7.31 20.85 24.56
C ARG A 132 7.96 20.06 25.71
N LEU A 133 8.34 18.79 25.45
CA LEU A 133 9.01 17.95 26.45
C LEU A 133 10.40 18.46 26.84
N SER A 134 11.08 19.20 25.95
CA SER A 134 12.41 19.74 26.18
C SER A 134 12.40 21.20 26.61
N SER A 135 11.26 21.88 26.60
CA SER A 135 11.15 23.32 26.89
C SER A 135 10.39 23.57 28.20
N PRO A 136 10.72 24.62 28.94
CA PRO A 136 11.86 25.51 28.72
C PRO A 136 13.19 24.96 29.28
N TRP A 137 13.14 23.89 30.07
CA TRP A 137 14.21 23.43 30.97
C TRP A 137 15.51 22.98 30.24
N LEU A 138 15.43 22.43 29.03
CA LEU A 138 16.59 22.00 28.24
C LEU A 138 16.94 23.00 27.13
N THR A 139 15.93 23.53 26.47
CA THR A 139 16.10 24.39 25.29
C THR A 139 16.08 25.86 25.60
N GLY A 140 15.52 26.26 26.75
CA GLY A 140 15.31 27.65 27.12
C GLY A 140 14.23 28.38 26.33
N PHE A 141 13.40 27.66 25.55
CA PHE A 141 12.34 28.26 24.75
C PHE A 141 11.06 28.42 25.56
N ASP A 142 10.54 29.64 25.64
CA ASP A 142 9.21 29.98 26.15
C ASP A 142 8.19 30.11 25.01
N SER A 143 8.65 30.15 23.74
CA SER A 143 7.88 30.20 22.52
C SER A 143 8.41 29.15 21.54
N PRO A 144 7.58 28.70 20.54
CA PRO A 144 8.05 27.75 19.56
C PRO A 144 9.31 28.23 18.84
N PRO A 145 10.26 27.30 18.56
CA PRO A 145 11.50 27.68 17.86
C PRO A 145 11.18 28.24 16.46
N PRO A 146 11.96 29.22 15.97
CA PRO A 146 11.68 29.94 14.73
C PRO A 146 12.05 29.15 13.45
N TRP A 147 12.67 27.98 13.57
CA TRP A 147 13.06 27.17 12.41
C TRP A 147 12.03 26.09 12.10
N ALA A 148 11.88 25.77 10.80
CA ALA A 148 11.01 24.72 10.33
C ALA A 148 11.61 23.33 10.60
N THR A 149 10.87 22.46 11.29
CA THR A 149 11.19 21.04 11.50
C THR A 149 10.28 20.12 10.70
N THR A 150 9.18 20.68 10.20
CA THR A 150 8.27 20.09 9.22
C THR A 150 8.28 20.98 7.98
N GLN A 151 8.10 20.40 6.81
CA GLN A 151 8.21 21.11 5.53
C GLN A 151 9.60 21.79 5.36
N ASP A 152 10.62 21.18 5.96
CA ASP A 152 12.00 21.63 5.93
C ASP A 152 12.63 21.46 4.54
N THR A 153 13.55 22.32 4.18
CA THR A 153 14.20 22.32 2.85
C THR A 153 14.93 21.02 2.51
N TRP A 154 15.41 20.29 3.53
CA TRP A 154 16.08 19.01 3.36
C TRP A 154 15.12 17.82 3.30
N GLY A 155 13.82 18.01 3.59
CA GLY A 155 12.82 16.96 3.62
C GLY A 155 13.07 15.90 4.69
N LEU A 156 13.72 16.25 5.81
CA LEU A 156 14.04 15.30 6.89
C LEU A 156 12.76 14.71 7.51
N GLY A 157 11.73 15.54 7.66
CA GLY A 157 10.42 15.08 8.12
C GLY A 157 9.81 14.03 7.18
N LEU A 158 9.91 14.25 5.86
CA LEU A 158 9.45 13.31 4.83
C LEU A 158 10.25 12.01 4.89
N ILE A 159 11.59 12.08 4.96
CA ILE A 159 12.47 10.90 5.08
C ILE A 159 12.07 10.07 6.31
N LEU A 160 11.83 10.73 7.45
CA LEU A 160 11.45 10.06 8.69
C LEU A 160 10.14 9.29 8.54
N VAL A 161 9.09 9.91 7.98
CA VAL A 161 7.79 9.27 7.77
C VAL A 161 7.89 8.09 6.83
N LEU A 162 8.53 8.28 5.67
CA LEU A 162 8.70 7.21 4.68
C LEU A 162 9.51 6.05 5.25
N TRP A 163 10.61 6.33 5.93
CA TRP A 163 11.39 5.30 6.63
C TRP A 163 10.55 4.51 7.62
N LEU A 164 9.81 5.18 8.51
CA LEU A 164 8.99 4.53 9.52
C LEU A 164 7.89 3.66 8.91
N LYS A 165 7.31 4.07 7.78
CA LYS A 165 6.22 3.33 7.12
C LYS A 165 6.72 2.15 6.30
N GLU A 166 7.84 2.31 5.60
CA GLU A 166 8.36 1.26 4.74
C GLU A 166 9.09 0.15 5.51
N LEU A 167 9.59 0.44 6.70
CA LEU A 167 10.29 -0.52 7.55
C LEU A 167 9.40 -1.72 7.95
N PRO A 168 8.18 -1.56 8.50
CA PRO A 168 7.29 -2.68 8.80
C PRO A 168 6.88 -3.47 7.56
N PHE A 169 6.71 -2.81 6.41
CA PHE A 169 6.36 -3.46 5.16
C PHE A 169 7.48 -4.43 4.71
N LEU A 170 8.73 -3.95 4.67
CA LEU A 170 9.88 -4.80 4.32
C LEU A 170 10.04 -5.95 5.31
N CYS A 171 9.90 -5.71 6.62
CA CYS A 171 9.95 -6.76 7.64
C CYS A 171 8.84 -7.80 7.45
N TRP A 172 7.62 -7.36 7.12
CA TRP A 172 6.48 -8.26 6.93
C TRP A 172 6.64 -9.13 5.67
N VAL A 173 7.08 -8.55 4.55
CA VAL A 173 7.34 -9.32 3.33
C VAL A 173 8.45 -10.34 3.57
N ALA A 174 9.54 -9.96 4.24
CA ALA A 174 10.60 -10.89 4.64
C ALA A 174 10.06 -12.02 5.54
N ALA A 175 9.15 -11.70 6.46
CA ALA A 175 8.51 -12.67 7.34
C ALA A 175 7.77 -13.76 6.55
N THR A 176 7.05 -13.39 5.51
CA THR A 176 6.32 -14.36 4.67
C THR A 176 7.27 -15.37 4.02
N GLN A 177 8.50 -14.96 3.67
CA GLN A 177 9.52 -15.85 3.13
C GLN A 177 10.13 -16.75 4.23
N LEU A 178 10.43 -16.16 5.40
CA LEU A 178 11.02 -16.88 6.53
C LEU A 178 10.07 -17.93 7.14
N HIS A 179 8.75 -17.75 6.99
CA HIS A 179 7.75 -18.70 7.47
C HIS A 179 7.47 -19.88 6.50
N ARG A 180 7.99 -19.85 5.29
CA ARG A 180 7.90 -20.99 4.38
C ARG A 180 8.74 -22.15 4.91
N ASP A 181 8.14 -23.32 5.10
CA ASP A 181 8.81 -24.46 5.71
C ASP A 181 10.02 -24.96 4.92
N ASP A 182 9.95 -24.94 3.58
CA ASP A 182 11.06 -25.30 2.68
C ASP A 182 12.26 -24.37 2.86
N VAL A 183 12.01 -23.06 2.88
CA VAL A 183 13.02 -22.00 3.04
C VAL A 183 13.61 -22.03 4.45
N ARG A 184 12.75 -22.08 5.46
CA ARG A 184 13.14 -22.06 6.87
C ARG A 184 14.08 -23.22 7.22
N ARG A 185 13.70 -24.46 6.88
CA ARG A 185 14.53 -25.65 7.18
C ARG A 185 15.91 -25.54 6.51
N ARG A 186 15.94 -25.16 5.25
CA ARG A 186 17.17 -25.02 4.48
C ARG A 186 18.09 -23.95 5.08
N TRP A 187 17.57 -22.73 5.31
CA TRP A 187 18.39 -21.64 5.80
C TRP A 187 18.88 -21.84 7.23
N HIS A 188 18.09 -22.47 8.10
CA HIS A 188 18.56 -22.85 9.43
C HIS A 188 19.66 -23.93 9.38
N ALA A 189 19.58 -24.89 8.47
CA ALA A 189 20.63 -25.89 8.28
C ALA A 189 21.94 -25.24 7.76
N GLU A 190 21.86 -24.42 6.72
CA GLU A 190 23.01 -23.72 6.16
C GLU A 190 23.65 -22.77 7.21
N TYR A 191 22.83 -22.08 8.00
CA TYR A 191 23.29 -21.23 9.09
C TYR A 191 24.00 -22.05 10.19
N ALA A 192 23.46 -23.20 10.58
CA ALA A 192 24.08 -24.09 11.56
C ALA A 192 25.45 -24.60 11.09
N VAL A 193 25.58 -24.95 9.81
CA VAL A 193 26.88 -25.33 9.22
C VAL A 193 27.88 -24.19 9.32
N ALA A 194 27.49 -22.95 9.01
CA ALA A 194 28.38 -21.80 9.15
C ALA A 194 28.86 -21.61 10.60
N LEU A 195 28.00 -21.83 11.59
CA LEU A 195 28.38 -21.79 13.01
C LEU A 195 29.39 -22.89 13.38
N THR A 196 29.21 -24.11 12.86
CA THR A 196 30.18 -25.21 13.12
C THR A 196 31.54 -24.95 12.45
N MET A 197 31.58 -24.13 11.40
CA MET A 197 32.81 -23.65 10.75
C MET A 197 33.49 -22.47 11.49
N GLY A 198 33.02 -22.13 12.70
CA GLY A 198 33.58 -21.07 13.55
C GLY A 198 33.14 -19.65 13.21
N ARG A 199 32.13 -19.47 12.34
CA ARG A 199 31.56 -18.13 12.09
C ARG A 199 30.76 -17.63 13.28
N SER A 200 30.86 -16.34 13.57
CA SER A 200 29.96 -15.71 14.55
C SER A 200 28.50 -15.75 14.05
N PRO A 201 27.51 -15.75 14.95
CA PRO A 201 26.08 -15.73 14.56
C PRO A 201 25.74 -14.59 13.59
N GLN A 202 26.36 -13.42 13.77
CA GLN A 202 26.15 -12.25 12.93
C GLN A 202 26.76 -12.46 11.52
N SER A 203 28.00 -12.96 11.45
CA SER A 203 28.65 -13.25 10.17
C SER A 203 27.95 -14.39 9.43
N ALA A 204 27.52 -15.44 10.13
CA ALA A 204 26.76 -16.53 9.54
C ALA A 204 25.44 -16.06 8.92
N PHE A 205 24.70 -15.18 9.61
CA PHE A 205 23.49 -14.58 9.03
C PHE A 205 23.84 -13.71 7.80
N ALA A 206 24.84 -12.84 7.91
CA ALA A 206 25.21 -11.89 6.86
C ALA A 206 25.75 -12.59 5.59
N GLU A 207 26.49 -13.68 5.74
CA GLU A 207 27.12 -14.39 4.62
C GLU A 207 26.20 -15.46 3.99
N VAL A 208 25.30 -16.05 4.77
CA VAL A 208 24.49 -17.20 4.33
C VAL A 208 23.01 -16.83 4.11
N VAL A 209 22.37 -16.25 5.13
CA VAL A 209 20.91 -16.02 5.09
C VAL A 209 20.58 -14.74 4.35
N TRP A 210 21.26 -13.63 4.68
CA TRP A 210 20.95 -12.32 4.14
C TRP A 210 21.03 -12.24 2.62
N PRO A 211 22.07 -12.75 1.92
CA PRO A 211 22.13 -12.64 0.45
C PRO A 211 20.98 -13.37 -0.26
N GLN A 212 20.49 -14.46 0.33
CA GLN A 212 19.36 -15.21 -0.21
C GLN A 212 18.05 -14.46 0.02
N LEU A 213 17.84 -13.95 1.23
CA LEU A 213 16.68 -13.12 1.58
C LEU A 213 16.65 -11.84 0.74
N ALA A 214 17.76 -11.12 0.64
CA ALA A 214 17.88 -9.88 -0.12
C ALA A 214 17.51 -10.06 -1.61
N ARG A 215 17.84 -11.22 -2.22
CA ARG A 215 17.40 -11.51 -3.60
C ARG A 215 15.89 -11.61 -3.71
N LEU A 216 15.21 -12.21 -2.74
CA LEU A 216 13.75 -12.32 -2.72
C LEU A 216 13.08 -10.98 -2.43
N MET A 217 13.77 -10.09 -1.74
CA MET A 217 13.28 -8.76 -1.35
C MET A 217 13.49 -7.68 -2.42
N ARG A 218 14.05 -8.01 -3.59
CA ARG A 218 14.32 -7.02 -4.65
C ARG A 218 13.07 -6.29 -5.13
N TRP A 219 12.01 -7.03 -5.45
CA TRP A 219 10.74 -6.43 -5.87
C TRP A 219 10.06 -5.60 -4.79
N PRO A 220 9.96 -6.05 -3.53
CA PRO A 220 9.51 -5.21 -2.43
C PRO A 220 10.30 -3.91 -2.29
N LEU A 221 11.63 -3.94 -2.44
CA LEU A 221 12.44 -2.73 -2.37
C LEU A 221 12.18 -1.77 -3.54
N VAL A 222 11.98 -2.31 -4.76
CA VAL A 222 11.56 -1.50 -5.92
C VAL A 222 10.20 -0.85 -5.65
N ALA A 223 9.24 -1.57 -5.05
CA ALA A 223 7.95 -1.00 -4.68
C ALA A 223 8.07 0.11 -3.63
N VAL A 224 8.93 -0.05 -2.63
CA VAL A 224 9.25 1.00 -1.65
C VAL A 224 9.84 2.23 -2.32
N LEU A 225 10.82 2.06 -3.19
CA LEU A 225 11.42 3.16 -3.94
C LEU A 225 10.38 3.86 -4.83
N ALA A 226 9.54 3.08 -5.52
CA ALA A 226 8.49 3.62 -6.38
C ALA A 226 7.53 4.51 -5.59
N TYR A 227 7.07 4.04 -4.43
CA TYR A 227 6.22 4.82 -3.55
C TYR A 227 6.92 6.09 -3.06
N ASN A 228 8.14 5.96 -2.52
CA ASN A 228 8.90 7.10 -1.98
C ASN A 228 9.19 8.19 -3.02
N MET A 229 9.41 7.81 -4.28
CA MET A 229 9.65 8.76 -5.37
C MET A 229 8.39 9.47 -5.87
N THR A 230 7.21 8.88 -5.65
CA THR A 230 5.99 9.31 -6.33
C THR A 230 4.87 9.74 -5.38
N VAL A 231 5.12 9.70 -4.07
CA VAL A 231 4.14 10.09 -3.05
C VAL A 231 3.88 11.59 -3.08
N VAL A 232 2.60 11.96 -3.06
CA VAL A 232 2.16 13.37 -3.06
C VAL A 232 1.52 13.75 -1.73
N ASP A 233 0.55 12.99 -1.23
CA ASP A 233 -0.20 13.28 0.00
C ASP A 233 0.70 13.45 1.24
N VAL A 234 1.64 12.54 1.45
CA VAL A 234 2.60 12.63 2.56
C VAL A 234 3.53 13.84 2.39
N ALA A 235 3.99 14.08 1.15
CA ALA A 235 4.86 15.21 0.86
C ALA A 235 4.14 16.57 1.05
N LEU A 236 2.85 16.66 0.78
CA LEU A 236 2.03 17.84 1.06
C LEU A 236 1.88 18.12 2.57
N ILE A 237 1.87 17.07 3.40
CA ILE A 237 1.72 17.21 4.85
C ILE A 237 3.03 17.65 5.51
N ILE A 238 4.15 16.99 5.19
CA ILE A 238 5.40 17.13 5.95
C ILE A 238 6.65 17.34 5.08
N GLY A 239 6.52 17.17 3.77
CA GLY A 239 7.63 17.29 2.83
C GLY A 239 8.08 18.72 2.58
N PRO A 240 9.21 18.91 1.88
CA PRO A 240 9.73 20.23 1.56
C PRO A 240 8.76 20.98 0.64
N THR A 241 8.67 22.29 0.82
CA THR A 241 7.80 23.17 0.02
C THR A 241 8.56 24.06 -0.95
N ALA A 242 9.82 24.36 -0.64
CA ALA A 242 10.68 25.21 -1.48
C ALA A 242 12.13 24.69 -1.46
N PRO A 243 12.53 23.83 -2.38
CA PRO A 243 11.73 23.25 -3.49
C PRO A 243 10.81 22.10 -3.05
N PRO A 244 9.64 21.93 -3.67
CA PRO A 244 8.82 20.74 -3.44
C PRO A 244 9.47 19.50 -4.09
N THR A 245 8.98 18.30 -3.77
CA THR A 245 9.38 17.10 -4.53
C THR A 245 8.83 17.16 -5.96
N LEU A 246 9.51 16.53 -6.91
CA LEU A 246 9.06 16.50 -8.31
C LEU A 246 7.66 15.87 -8.49
N ALA A 247 7.28 14.94 -7.60
CA ALA A 247 5.92 14.39 -7.59
C ALA A 247 4.87 15.44 -7.21
N VAL A 248 5.16 16.29 -6.22
CA VAL A 248 4.29 17.41 -5.85
C VAL A 248 4.25 18.46 -6.95
N LEU A 249 5.40 18.83 -7.50
CA LEU A 249 5.48 19.79 -8.61
C LEU A 249 4.73 19.30 -9.86
N ALA A 250 4.88 18.02 -10.21
CA ALA A 250 4.11 17.41 -11.29
C ALA A 250 2.60 17.44 -11.01
N TRP A 251 2.21 17.19 -9.75
CA TRP A 251 0.82 17.28 -9.33
C TRP A 251 0.27 18.72 -9.42
N GLU A 252 1.05 19.74 -9.07
CA GLU A 252 0.68 21.15 -9.26
C GLU A 252 0.42 21.46 -10.73
N TRP A 253 1.37 21.12 -11.62
CA TRP A 253 1.21 21.35 -13.06
C TRP A 253 0.01 20.61 -13.66
N LEU A 254 -0.25 19.36 -13.22
CA LEU A 254 -1.39 18.59 -13.71
C LEU A 254 -2.75 19.15 -13.29
N ARG A 255 -2.81 20.03 -12.31
CA ARG A 255 -4.04 20.70 -11.84
C ARG A 255 -4.24 22.09 -12.40
N ASP A 256 -3.27 22.61 -13.13
CA ASP A 256 -3.37 23.92 -13.73
C ASP A 256 -4.44 23.96 -14.83
N ALA A 257 -5.01 25.12 -15.05
CA ALA A 257 -5.96 25.32 -16.14
C ALA A 257 -5.27 25.34 -17.52
N ASP A 258 -3.96 25.60 -17.56
CA ASP A 258 -3.16 25.60 -18.78
C ASP A 258 -2.80 24.17 -19.20
N LEU A 259 -3.22 23.80 -20.41
CA LEU A 259 -2.93 22.50 -21.00
C LEU A 259 -1.44 22.25 -21.20
N ALA A 260 -0.64 23.30 -21.46
CA ALA A 260 0.81 23.16 -21.60
C ALA A 260 1.45 22.72 -20.30
N LEU A 261 1.04 23.30 -19.16
CA LEU A 261 1.48 22.88 -17.83
C LEU A 261 1.02 21.45 -17.50
N ASN A 262 -0.19 21.06 -17.92
CA ASN A 262 -0.62 19.65 -17.75
C ASN A 262 0.31 18.69 -18.51
N HIS A 263 0.69 19.00 -19.74
CA HIS A 263 1.61 18.18 -20.52
C HIS A 263 3.01 18.15 -19.90
N GLN A 264 3.49 19.26 -19.34
CA GLN A 264 4.72 19.34 -18.55
C GLN A 264 4.66 18.44 -17.30
N GLY A 265 3.54 18.44 -16.57
CA GLY A 265 3.30 17.56 -15.44
C GLY A 265 3.33 16.07 -15.81
N VAL A 266 2.80 15.70 -16.98
CA VAL A 266 2.90 14.34 -17.53
C VAL A 266 4.36 14.00 -17.86
N ALA A 267 5.13 14.92 -18.46
CA ALA A 267 6.55 14.71 -18.73
C ALA A 267 7.35 14.48 -17.43
N ALA A 268 7.08 15.26 -16.39
CA ALA A 268 7.68 15.06 -15.06
C ALA A 268 7.35 13.68 -14.46
N ALA A 269 6.12 13.21 -14.58
CA ALA A 269 5.72 11.89 -14.12
C ALA A 269 6.41 10.76 -14.91
N TRP A 270 6.63 10.92 -16.21
CA TRP A 270 7.43 9.98 -17.01
C TRP A 270 8.93 10.05 -16.67
N LEU A 271 9.46 11.22 -16.35
CA LEU A 271 10.83 11.36 -15.83
C LEU A 271 11.00 10.57 -14.53
N LEU A 272 10.04 10.68 -13.60
CA LEU A 272 10.03 9.86 -12.37
C LEU A 272 10.01 8.36 -12.68
N ALA A 273 9.22 7.92 -13.65
CA ALA A 273 9.19 6.51 -14.09
C ALA A 273 10.54 6.05 -14.65
N ALA A 274 11.18 6.86 -15.48
CA ALA A 274 12.48 6.56 -16.06
C ALA A 274 13.57 6.47 -14.97
N LEU A 275 13.58 7.42 -14.04
CA LEU A 275 14.51 7.41 -12.90
C LEU A 275 14.28 6.22 -11.98
N LEU A 276 13.03 5.87 -11.70
CA LEU A 276 12.68 4.68 -10.93
C LEU A 276 13.27 3.41 -11.57
N ILE A 277 13.12 3.26 -12.88
CA ILE A 277 13.67 2.12 -13.62
C ILE A 277 15.20 2.12 -13.52
N ALA A 278 15.85 3.26 -13.75
CA ALA A 278 17.30 3.38 -13.70
C ALA A 278 17.87 3.06 -12.31
N ILE A 279 17.31 3.65 -11.25
CA ILE A 279 17.74 3.39 -9.86
C ILE A 279 17.44 1.94 -9.48
N SER A 280 16.28 1.40 -9.87
CA SER A 280 15.93 0.00 -9.62
C SER A 280 16.91 -0.97 -10.28
N ALA A 281 17.39 -0.68 -11.48
CA ALA A 281 18.41 -1.49 -12.15
C ALA A 281 19.75 -1.50 -11.38
N VAL A 282 20.16 -0.34 -10.85
CA VAL A 282 21.36 -0.24 -9.98
C VAL A 282 21.15 -1.01 -8.68
N LEU A 283 20.01 -0.83 -8.02
CA LEU A 283 19.69 -1.54 -6.78
C LEU A 283 19.60 -3.05 -7.00
N TRP A 284 19.09 -3.50 -8.13
CA TRP A 284 19.01 -4.93 -8.46
C TRP A 284 20.34 -5.65 -8.42
N VAL A 285 21.41 -4.97 -8.82
CA VAL A 285 22.78 -5.50 -8.80
C VAL A 285 23.44 -5.35 -7.42
N THR A 286 23.19 -4.22 -6.76
CA THR A 286 23.95 -3.84 -5.55
C THR A 286 23.31 -4.31 -4.25
N VAL A 287 21.99 -4.53 -4.19
CA VAL A 287 21.24 -4.79 -2.95
C VAL A 287 21.75 -5.99 -2.13
N THR A 288 22.29 -7.00 -2.79
CA THR A 288 22.85 -8.19 -2.12
C THR A 288 24.21 -7.92 -1.48
N ARG A 289 24.91 -6.85 -1.89
CA ARG A 289 26.23 -6.46 -1.39
C ARG A 289 26.16 -5.54 -0.18
N VAL A 290 25.01 -4.94 0.07
CA VAL A 290 24.80 -4.11 1.26
C VAL A 290 24.67 -5.03 2.46
N VAL A 291 25.82 -5.41 3.01
CA VAL A 291 25.93 -6.17 4.27
C VAL A 291 26.01 -5.15 5.40
N THR A 292 25.01 -5.17 6.28
CA THR A 292 25.05 -4.35 7.47
C THR A 292 26.03 -4.96 8.48
N SER A 293 27.26 -4.47 8.49
CA SER A 293 28.30 -4.85 9.46
C SER A 293 28.07 -4.18 10.84
N PHE A 294 26.88 -4.34 11.38
CA PHE A 294 26.61 -3.88 12.76
C PHE A 294 27.12 -4.93 13.74
N THR A 295 28.25 -4.65 14.35
CA THR A 295 28.97 -5.52 15.31
C THR A 295 28.38 -5.53 16.72
N ASN A 296 27.30 -4.81 16.99
CA ASN A 296 26.81 -4.65 18.35
C ASN A 296 26.12 -5.91 18.88
N ARG A 297 26.73 -6.52 19.90
CA ARG A 297 26.22 -7.70 20.62
C ARG A 297 25.00 -7.43 21.50
N GLN A 298 24.68 -6.13 21.73
CA GLN A 298 23.71 -5.74 22.74
C GLN A 298 22.31 -5.53 22.17
N ALA A 299 21.32 -5.97 22.92
CA ALA A 299 19.89 -5.72 22.78
C ALA A 299 19.14 -6.48 21.66
N ILE A 300 19.16 -7.81 21.73
CA ILE A 300 18.15 -8.62 21.02
C ILE A 300 16.76 -8.13 21.45
N GLY A 301 16.02 -7.55 20.50
CA GLY A 301 14.65 -7.07 20.73
C GLY A 301 14.48 -5.56 20.96
N LEU A 302 15.52 -4.80 21.30
CA LEU A 302 15.37 -3.35 21.53
C LEU A 302 14.87 -2.61 20.28
N GLY A 303 15.41 -2.91 19.10
CA GLY A 303 14.96 -2.29 17.86
C GLY A 303 13.49 -2.56 17.55
N TRP A 304 13.01 -3.78 17.85
CA TRP A 304 11.58 -4.11 17.74
C TRP A 304 10.72 -3.34 18.73
N VAL A 305 11.15 -3.27 19.98
CA VAL A 305 10.45 -2.49 21.01
C VAL A 305 10.38 -1.02 20.63
N THR A 306 11.49 -0.45 20.13
CA THR A 306 11.53 0.94 19.66
C THR A 306 10.55 1.16 18.51
N LEU A 307 10.50 0.26 17.53
CA LEU A 307 9.55 0.36 16.42
C LEU A 307 8.10 0.39 16.91
N PHE A 308 7.71 -0.55 17.78
CA PHE A 308 6.35 -0.59 18.32
C PHE A 308 6.06 0.62 19.22
N LEU A 309 7.02 1.09 19.98
CA LEU A 309 6.88 2.31 20.80
C LEU A 309 6.65 3.55 19.95
N VAL A 310 7.40 3.73 18.86
CA VAL A 310 7.21 4.85 17.93
C VAL A 310 5.79 4.87 17.35
N TYR A 311 5.26 3.71 16.95
CA TYR A 311 3.89 3.62 16.47
C TYR A 311 2.85 3.87 17.57
N ALA A 312 3.08 3.37 18.78
CA ALA A 312 2.20 3.65 19.92
C ALA A 312 2.17 5.14 20.24
N LEU A 313 3.34 5.81 20.22
CA LEU A 313 3.45 7.25 20.42
C LEU A 313 2.80 8.03 19.26
N ALA A 314 2.90 7.55 18.02
CA ALA A 314 2.22 8.16 16.88
C ALA A 314 0.68 8.09 17.06
N TRP A 315 0.13 6.93 17.44
CA TRP A 315 -1.30 6.80 17.71
C TRP A 315 -1.75 7.61 18.92
N LEU A 316 -0.92 7.68 19.97
CA LEU A 316 -1.19 8.54 21.12
C LEU A 316 -1.24 10.01 20.72
N ALA A 317 -0.34 10.46 19.84
CA ALA A 317 -0.35 11.84 19.34
C ALA A 317 -1.64 12.17 18.58
N LEU A 318 -2.12 11.25 17.73
CA LEU A 318 -3.38 11.44 17.04
C LEU A 318 -4.56 11.48 18.02
N LEU A 319 -4.59 10.58 19.00
CA LEU A 319 -5.64 10.55 20.03
C LEU A 319 -5.69 11.86 20.81
N VAL A 320 -4.56 12.29 21.36
CA VAL A 320 -4.49 13.53 22.13
C VAL A 320 -4.78 14.74 21.24
N GLY A 321 -4.19 14.77 20.04
CA GLY A 321 -4.43 15.86 19.08
C GLY A 321 -5.90 16.01 18.73
N SER A 322 -6.65 14.90 18.59
CA SER A 322 -8.07 14.91 18.20
C SER A 322 -9.03 15.42 19.29
N VAL A 323 -8.60 15.46 20.54
CA VAL A 323 -9.38 15.93 21.69
C VAL A 323 -8.73 17.11 22.39
N SER A 324 -7.67 17.69 21.81
CA SER A 324 -6.99 18.86 22.36
C SER A 324 -7.74 20.13 22.01
N GLY A 325 -7.95 20.96 23.06
CA GLY A 325 -8.43 22.31 22.89
C GLY A 325 -7.29 23.31 22.78
N LEU A 326 -7.41 24.42 23.53
CA LEU A 326 -6.32 25.39 23.64
C LEU A 326 -5.08 24.71 24.22
N TRP A 327 -3.95 24.87 23.53
CA TRP A 327 -2.69 24.20 23.89
C TRP A 327 -1.52 25.16 23.73
N PRO A 328 -1.33 26.06 24.70
CA PRO A 328 -0.22 27.00 24.66
C PRO A 328 1.14 26.29 24.73
N PHE A 329 2.16 26.92 24.16
CA PHE A 329 3.53 26.45 24.30
C PHE A 329 4.14 27.11 25.57
N PRO A 330 4.90 26.41 26.36
CA PRO A 330 5.50 25.08 26.18
C PRO A 330 4.74 23.92 26.86
N ASP A 331 3.50 24.10 27.27
CA ASP A 331 2.79 23.09 28.06
C ASP A 331 2.76 21.73 27.35
N VAL A 332 3.07 20.65 28.10
CA VAL A 332 3.15 19.29 27.57
C VAL A 332 1.76 18.72 27.26
N TRP A 333 0.74 19.14 28.01
CA TRP A 333 -0.64 18.73 27.85
C TRP A 333 -1.55 19.91 27.52
N PRO A 334 -2.67 19.69 26.83
CA PRO A 334 -3.64 20.74 26.59
C PRO A 334 -4.23 21.28 27.90
N ASP A 335 -4.46 22.60 27.98
CA ASP A 335 -5.15 23.23 29.12
C ASP A 335 -6.57 22.72 29.26
N HIS A 336 -7.23 22.53 28.10
CA HIS A 336 -8.60 22.05 28.05
C HIS A 336 -8.72 20.88 27.08
N TRP A 337 -9.42 19.83 27.51
CA TRP A 337 -9.82 18.70 26.68
C TRP A 337 -11.19 18.96 26.11
N GLN A 338 -11.35 18.84 24.79
CA GLN A 338 -12.60 19.10 24.12
C GLN A 338 -12.86 18.12 22.97
N ALA A 339 -14.12 17.79 22.73
CA ALA A 339 -14.53 16.94 21.64
C ALA A 339 -15.13 17.73 20.45
N ASN A 340 -14.94 19.05 20.40
CA ASN A 340 -15.55 19.92 19.40
C ASN A 340 -15.19 19.52 17.96
N ASP A 341 -13.96 19.07 17.74
CA ASP A 341 -13.55 18.61 16.41
C ASP A 341 -14.23 17.29 16.02
N TRP A 342 -14.52 16.42 16.99
CA TRP A 342 -15.34 15.24 16.75
C TRP A 342 -16.80 15.59 16.48
N LEU A 343 -17.36 16.61 17.12
CA LEU A 343 -18.70 17.12 16.79
C LEU A 343 -18.72 17.64 15.35
N ARG A 344 -17.72 18.40 14.92
CA ARG A 344 -17.61 18.84 13.52
C ARG A 344 -17.51 17.67 12.54
N VAL A 345 -16.78 16.58 12.89
CA VAL A 345 -16.74 15.36 12.09
C VAL A 345 -18.13 14.69 12.05
N THR A 346 -18.85 14.65 13.18
CA THR A 346 -20.22 14.07 13.22
C THR A 346 -21.25 14.93 12.50
N ASP A 347 -21.07 16.25 12.45
CA ASP A 347 -21.91 17.16 11.67
C ASP A 347 -21.66 17.03 10.16
N ASN A 348 -20.48 16.51 9.76
CA ASN A 348 -20.10 16.27 8.36
C ASN A 348 -19.71 14.79 8.12
N LEU A 349 -20.64 13.87 8.40
CA LEU A 349 -20.44 12.43 8.17
C LEU A 349 -20.34 12.04 6.69
N ASP A 350 -20.63 12.95 5.77
CA ASP A 350 -20.58 12.66 4.33
C ASP A 350 -19.21 12.16 3.88
N SER A 351 -18.11 12.69 4.44
CA SER A 351 -16.76 12.23 4.17
C SER A 351 -16.51 10.79 4.63
N VAL A 352 -17.09 10.40 5.77
CA VAL A 352 -17.00 9.04 6.32
C VAL A 352 -17.82 8.08 5.47
N TRP A 353 -19.09 8.43 5.17
CA TRP A 353 -19.96 7.60 4.33
C TRP A 353 -19.44 7.45 2.91
N THR A 354 -18.90 8.53 2.32
CA THR A 354 -18.25 8.48 1.02
C THR A 354 -17.05 7.51 1.06
N THR A 355 -16.22 7.60 2.10
CA THR A 355 -15.06 6.70 2.25
C THR A 355 -15.48 5.24 2.39
N VAL A 356 -16.45 4.94 3.26
CA VAL A 356 -16.95 3.58 3.48
C VAL A 356 -17.63 3.04 2.23
N GLY A 357 -18.49 3.84 1.61
CA GLY A 357 -19.20 3.48 0.38
C GLY A 357 -18.24 3.21 -0.77
N LEU A 358 -17.32 4.14 -1.02
CA LEU A 358 -16.31 4.02 -2.07
C LEU A 358 -15.38 2.82 -1.83
N GLY A 359 -14.89 2.66 -0.60
CA GLY A 359 -14.05 1.53 -0.21
C GLY A 359 -14.74 0.19 -0.41
N THR A 360 -16.00 0.07 0.03
CA THR A 360 -16.81 -1.15 -0.08
C THR A 360 -17.11 -1.49 -1.54
N LEU A 361 -17.57 -0.52 -2.33
CA LEU A 361 -17.91 -0.72 -3.74
C LEU A 361 -16.67 -1.07 -4.56
N SER A 362 -15.57 -0.35 -4.38
CA SER A 362 -14.32 -0.59 -5.10
C SER A 362 -13.69 -1.92 -4.72
N ALA A 363 -13.66 -2.30 -3.43
CA ALA A 363 -13.15 -3.58 -2.98
C ALA A 363 -14.00 -4.75 -3.52
N THR A 364 -15.32 -4.58 -3.54
CA THR A 364 -16.24 -5.59 -4.06
C THR A 364 -16.07 -5.75 -5.57
N LEU A 365 -16.00 -4.66 -6.32
CA LEU A 365 -15.74 -4.68 -7.75
C LEU A 365 -14.40 -5.36 -8.07
N THR A 366 -13.34 -4.98 -7.34
CA THR A 366 -12.00 -5.58 -7.48
C THR A 366 -12.03 -7.08 -7.22
N LEU A 367 -12.66 -7.52 -6.12
CA LEU A 367 -12.72 -8.94 -5.77
C LEU A 367 -13.53 -9.74 -6.79
N LEU A 368 -14.70 -9.27 -7.17
CA LEU A 368 -15.56 -9.93 -8.16
C LEU A 368 -14.84 -10.09 -9.50
N TRP A 369 -14.18 -9.02 -9.96
CA TRP A 369 -13.41 -9.05 -11.19
C TRP A 369 -12.25 -10.04 -11.11
N LEU A 370 -11.45 -10.01 -10.02
CA LEU A 370 -10.31 -10.91 -9.84
C LEU A 370 -10.75 -12.37 -9.75
N VAL A 371 -11.83 -12.68 -9.04
CA VAL A 371 -12.36 -14.04 -8.92
C VAL A 371 -12.85 -14.53 -10.28
N ALA A 372 -13.60 -13.72 -11.03
CA ALA A 372 -14.05 -14.06 -12.37
C ALA A 372 -12.85 -14.29 -13.31
N TRP A 373 -11.84 -13.44 -13.25
CA TRP A 373 -10.63 -13.56 -14.06
C TRP A 373 -9.81 -14.82 -13.72
N LEU A 374 -9.52 -15.04 -12.43
CA LEU A 374 -8.72 -16.21 -11.99
C LEU A 374 -9.43 -17.54 -12.22
N GLU A 375 -10.77 -17.57 -12.22
CA GLU A 375 -11.55 -18.77 -12.48
C GLU A 375 -11.70 -19.06 -13.98
N CYS A 376 -12.00 -18.03 -14.77
CA CYS A 376 -12.47 -18.18 -16.13
C CYS A 376 -11.40 -17.98 -17.20
N ALA A 377 -10.36 -17.17 -16.92
CA ALA A 377 -9.36 -16.82 -17.94
C ALA A 377 -8.38 -17.97 -18.20
N PRO A 378 -8.06 -18.28 -19.45
CA PRO A 378 -6.99 -19.21 -19.81
C PRO A 378 -5.63 -18.77 -19.22
N GLN A 379 -4.77 -19.74 -18.91
CA GLN A 379 -3.48 -19.45 -18.27
C GLN A 379 -2.58 -18.51 -19.08
N ASN A 380 -2.59 -18.66 -20.41
CA ASN A 380 -1.86 -17.76 -21.31
C ASN A 380 -2.37 -16.30 -21.23
N TRP A 381 -3.69 -16.11 -21.13
CA TRP A 381 -4.27 -14.78 -20.95
C TRP A 381 -3.91 -14.19 -19.59
N GLN A 382 -3.95 -15.00 -18.53
CA GLN A 382 -3.52 -14.58 -17.19
C GLN A 382 -2.05 -14.14 -17.18
N ALA A 383 -1.18 -14.86 -17.91
CA ALA A 383 0.23 -14.51 -18.00
C ALA A 383 0.47 -13.14 -18.69
N VAL A 384 -0.29 -12.86 -19.77
CA VAL A 384 -0.20 -11.57 -20.49
C VAL A 384 -0.82 -10.43 -19.70
N MET A 385 -1.95 -10.66 -19.04
CA MET A 385 -2.65 -9.59 -18.29
C MET A 385 -1.97 -9.27 -16.95
N ARG A 386 -1.29 -10.22 -16.34
CA ARG A 386 -0.67 -10.07 -15.02
C ARG A 386 0.25 -8.85 -14.91
N PRO A 387 1.19 -8.58 -15.82
CA PRO A 387 2.02 -7.36 -15.74
C PRO A 387 1.18 -6.08 -15.90
N ILE A 388 0.12 -6.09 -16.70
CA ILE A 388 -0.79 -4.94 -16.88
C ILE A 388 -1.53 -4.66 -15.56
N LEU A 389 -2.03 -5.70 -14.88
CA LEU A 389 -2.70 -5.57 -13.58
C LEU A 389 -1.75 -5.12 -12.46
N LEU A 390 -0.47 -5.42 -12.56
CA LEU A 390 0.54 -5.00 -11.59
C LEU A 390 1.15 -3.62 -11.91
N ALA A 391 0.93 -3.10 -13.12
CA ALA A 391 1.51 -1.85 -13.57
C ALA A 391 1.13 -0.63 -12.69
N PRO A 392 -0.10 -0.50 -12.13
CA PRO A 392 -0.44 0.60 -11.23
C PRO A 392 0.39 0.63 -9.92
N MET A 393 1.02 -0.47 -9.55
CA MET A 393 1.90 -0.54 -8.38
C MET A 393 3.33 -0.08 -8.68
N VAL A 394 3.76 -0.16 -9.94
CA VAL A 394 5.14 0.11 -10.35
C VAL A 394 5.27 1.49 -11.00
N LEU A 395 4.32 1.86 -11.84
CA LEU A 395 4.33 3.16 -12.50
C LEU A 395 3.83 4.26 -11.55
N PRO A 396 4.35 5.50 -11.67
CA PRO A 396 3.89 6.62 -10.86
C PRO A 396 2.35 6.75 -10.85
N PRO A 397 1.72 6.86 -9.66
CA PRO A 397 0.27 7.02 -9.56
C PRO A 397 -0.28 8.19 -10.36
N LEU A 398 0.50 9.27 -10.52
CA LEU A 398 0.13 10.43 -11.32
C LEU A 398 -0.18 10.08 -12.78
N LEU A 399 0.59 9.17 -13.41
CA LEU A 399 0.33 8.73 -14.79
C LEU A 399 -1.00 7.98 -14.91
N TRP A 400 -1.28 7.10 -13.95
CA TRP A 400 -2.54 6.35 -13.93
C TRP A 400 -3.73 7.25 -13.67
N VAL A 401 -3.60 8.13 -12.67
CA VAL A 401 -4.69 9.03 -12.28
C VAL A 401 -4.99 10.01 -13.40
N PHE A 402 -3.95 10.60 -14.04
CA PHE A 402 -4.14 11.47 -15.19
C PHE A 402 -4.82 10.73 -16.35
N GLY A 403 -4.32 9.55 -16.71
CA GLY A 403 -4.91 8.76 -17.78
C GLY A 403 -6.34 8.32 -17.50
N LEU A 404 -6.64 7.86 -16.29
CA LEU A 404 -8.00 7.51 -15.88
C LEU A 404 -8.93 8.73 -15.83
N TYR A 405 -8.42 9.88 -15.43
CA TYR A 405 -9.17 11.15 -15.46
C TYR A 405 -9.54 11.54 -16.89
N GLN A 406 -8.61 11.44 -17.85
CA GLN A 406 -8.89 11.70 -19.26
C GLN A 406 -9.96 10.73 -19.82
N VAL A 407 -9.91 9.46 -19.43
CA VAL A 407 -10.94 8.46 -19.79
C VAL A 407 -12.27 8.81 -19.14
N ALA A 408 -12.27 9.26 -17.88
CA ALA A 408 -13.48 9.67 -17.19
C ALA A 408 -14.11 10.92 -17.81
N LEU A 409 -13.31 11.91 -18.21
CA LEU A 409 -13.76 13.09 -18.96
C LEU A 409 -14.41 12.67 -20.29
N TRP A 410 -13.74 11.81 -21.04
CA TRP A 410 -14.25 11.33 -22.33
C TRP A 410 -15.56 10.55 -22.20
N GLY A 411 -15.69 9.77 -21.13
CA GLY A 411 -16.91 8.99 -20.80
C GLY A 411 -17.97 9.78 -20.03
N HIS A 412 -17.74 11.05 -19.69
CA HIS A 412 -18.61 11.86 -18.80
C HIS A 412 -18.87 11.21 -17.42
N TRP A 413 -17.82 10.60 -16.84
CA TRP A 413 -17.88 9.93 -15.53
C TRP A 413 -17.14 10.71 -14.43
N GLU A 414 -16.53 11.84 -14.77
CA GLU A 414 -15.90 12.73 -13.79
C GLU A 414 -16.97 13.29 -12.82
N GLY A 415 -16.62 13.39 -11.54
CA GLY A 415 -17.55 13.82 -10.50
C GLY A 415 -18.75 12.91 -10.28
N ALA A 416 -18.64 11.61 -10.69
CA ALA A 416 -19.68 10.62 -10.53
C ALA A 416 -19.18 9.35 -9.83
N TRP A 417 -20.06 8.68 -9.06
CA TRP A 417 -19.75 7.45 -8.35
C TRP A 417 -19.10 6.35 -9.21
N PRO A 418 -19.61 6.04 -10.42
CA PRO A 418 -19.02 4.98 -11.25
C PRO A 418 -17.55 5.23 -11.59
N GLY A 419 -17.20 6.46 -11.99
CA GLY A 419 -15.83 6.84 -12.30
C GLY A 419 -14.90 6.69 -11.10
N MET A 420 -15.35 7.15 -9.93
CA MET A 420 -14.64 7.02 -8.66
C MET A 420 -14.41 5.55 -8.28
N VAL A 421 -15.46 4.74 -8.30
CA VAL A 421 -15.40 3.31 -7.94
C VAL A 421 -14.45 2.55 -8.86
N VAL A 422 -14.51 2.80 -10.18
CA VAL A 422 -13.62 2.16 -11.16
C VAL A 422 -12.16 2.58 -10.93
N ALA A 423 -11.89 3.85 -10.71
CA ALA A 423 -10.53 4.33 -10.47
C ALA A 423 -9.92 3.73 -9.20
N HIS A 424 -10.66 3.75 -8.10
CA HIS A 424 -10.22 3.13 -6.85
C HIS A 424 -10.04 1.61 -6.99
N ALA A 425 -10.92 0.93 -7.72
CA ALA A 425 -10.81 -0.50 -7.98
C ALA A 425 -9.56 -0.83 -8.80
N VAL A 426 -9.27 -0.08 -9.86
CA VAL A 426 -8.06 -0.24 -10.68
C VAL A 426 -6.80 -0.10 -9.83
N MET A 427 -6.73 0.90 -8.97
CA MET A 427 -5.58 1.13 -8.11
C MET A 427 -5.45 0.08 -6.99
N ALA A 428 -6.56 -0.50 -6.51
CA ALA A 428 -6.56 -1.57 -5.51
C ALA A 428 -6.23 -2.95 -6.08
N MET A 429 -6.43 -3.14 -7.39
CA MET A 429 -6.35 -4.44 -8.07
C MET A 429 -5.00 -5.16 -7.90
N PRO A 430 -3.82 -4.52 -8.05
CA PRO A 430 -2.54 -5.20 -7.89
C PRO A 430 -2.36 -5.78 -6.48
N TYR A 431 -2.79 -5.09 -5.46
CA TYR A 431 -2.65 -5.51 -4.06
C TYR A 431 -3.56 -6.70 -3.73
N ALA A 432 -4.81 -6.65 -4.18
CA ALA A 432 -5.75 -7.74 -4.03
C ALA A 432 -5.32 -8.98 -4.84
N LEU A 433 -4.79 -8.78 -6.06
CA LEU A 433 -4.25 -9.86 -6.89
C LEU A 433 -3.09 -10.58 -6.18
N LEU A 434 -2.11 -9.85 -5.66
CA LEU A 434 -0.97 -10.44 -4.95
C LEU A 434 -1.40 -11.22 -3.70
N ALA A 435 -2.43 -10.75 -3.00
CA ALA A 435 -2.97 -11.43 -1.82
C ALA A 435 -3.75 -12.72 -2.17
N LEU A 436 -4.42 -12.75 -3.32
CA LEU A 436 -5.37 -13.83 -3.66
C LEU A 436 -4.78 -14.87 -4.62
N GLU A 437 -3.98 -14.46 -5.62
CA GLU A 437 -3.60 -15.28 -6.77
C GLU A 437 -2.98 -16.62 -6.38
N SER A 438 -1.99 -16.60 -5.48
CA SER A 438 -1.25 -17.81 -5.10
C SER A 438 -2.14 -18.83 -4.39
N VAL A 439 -2.97 -18.38 -3.45
CA VAL A 439 -3.89 -19.23 -2.69
C VAL A 439 -5.03 -19.75 -3.58
N TYR A 440 -5.54 -18.90 -4.46
CA TYR A 440 -6.62 -19.25 -5.38
C TYR A 440 -6.20 -20.34 -6.39
N LYS A 441 -4.97 -20.23 -6.93
CA LYS A 441 -4.38 -21.19 -7.86
C LYS A 441 -3.92 -22.50 -7.20
N ALA A 442 -3.56 -22.45 -5.91
CA ALA A 442 -3.17 -23.64 -5.14
C ALA A 442 -4.36 -24.55 -4.74
N SER A 443 -5.60 -24.13 -5.02
CA SER A 443 -6.79 -24.94 -4.76
C SER A 443 -6.73 -26.28 -5.51
N ASP A 444 -6.97 -27.39 -4.78
CA ASP A 444 -6.86 -28.74 -5.35
C ASP A 444 -7.95 -28.99 -6.40
N ARG A 445 -7.49 -29.17 -7.65
CA ARG A 445 -8.35 -29.48 -8.80
C ARG A 445 -9.07 -30.83 -8.68
N ARG A 446 -8.58 -31.75 -7.85
CA ARG A 446 -9.23 -33.05 -7.62
C ARG A 446 -10.61 -32.88 -7.01
N LEU A 447 -10.79 -31.88 -6.12
CA LEU A 447 -12.09 -31.57 -5.52
C LEU A 447 -13.14 -31.20 -6.58
N GLN A 448 -12.72 -30.47 -7.62
CA GLN A 448 -13.59 -30.16 -8.75
C GLN A 448 -13.99 -31.43 -9.52
N SER A 449 -13.01 -32.28 -9.82
CA SER A 449 -13.27 -33.54 -10.54
C SER A 449 -14.23 -34.43 -9.77
N VAL A 450 -14.06 -34.54 -8.43
CA VAL A 450 -14.97 -35.29 -7.57
C VAL A 450 -16.39 -34.71 -7.57
N ALA A 451 -16.53 -33.40 -7.45
CA ALA A 451 -17.84 -32.74 -7.45
C ALA A 451 -18.57 -32.96 -8.80
N LEU A 452 -17.84 -32.86 -9.90
CA LEU A 452 -18.40 -33.11 -11.26
C LEU A 452 -18.78 -34.59 -11.46
N SER A 453 -17.98 -35.55 -10.97
CA SER A 453 -18.30 -36.97 -11.01
C SER A 453 -19.54 -37.35 -10.19
N LEU A 454 -19.85 -36.57 -9.16
CA LEU A 454 -21.07 -36.64 -8.36
C LEU A 454 -22.28 -35.92 -9.03
N GLY A 455 -22.17 -35.50 -10.29
CA GLY A 455 -23.22 -34.82 -11.01
C GLY A 455 -23.51 -33.38 -10.54
N ARG A 456 -22.62 -32.76 -9.75
CA ARG A 456 -22.81 -31.37 -9.28
C ARG A 456 -22.40 -30.38 -10.37
N HIS A 457 -23.21 -29.32 -10.52
CA HIS A 457 -22.91 -28.23 -11.44
C HIS A 457 -21.63 -27.48 -11.01
N PRO A 458 -20.76 -27.01 -11.95
CA PRO A 458 -19.53 -26.25 -11.62
C PRO A 458 -19.77 -25.07 -10.68
N MET A 459 -20.84 -24.32 -10.86
CA MET A 459 -21.18 -23.20 -9.98
C MET A 459 -21.48 -23.66 -8.55
N THR A 460 -22.11 -24.82 -8.38
CA THR A 460 -22.34 -25.42 -7.04
C THR A 460 -21.02 -25.77 -6.38
N TYR A 461 -20.05 -26.32 -7.14
CA TYR A 461 -18.71 -26.57 -6.62
C TYR A 461 -18.04 -25.27 -6.16
N LEU A 462 -18.11 -24.20 -6.93
CA LEU A 462 -17.54 -22.90 -6.55
C LEU A 462 -18.15 -22.35 -5.26
N LEU A 463 -19.49 -22.30 -5.19
CA LEU A 463 -20.23 -21.70 -4.07
C LEU A 463 -20.16 -22.55 -2.78
N VAL A 464 -20.20 -23.89 -2.91
CA VAL A 464 -20.33 -24.78 -1.74
C VAL A 464 -18.99 -25.35 -1.28
N VAL A 465 -18.00 -25.49 -2.19
CA VAL A 465 -16.72 -26.11 -1.87
C VAL A 465 -15.56 -25.12 -1.97
N LYS A 466 -15.29 -24.59 -3.15
CA LYS A 466 -14.05 -23.81 -3.40
C LYS A 466 -14.02 -22.50 -2.64
N TRP A 467 -15.05 -21.66 -2.77
CA TRP A 467 -15.06 -20.35 -2.10
C TRP A 467 -15.17 -20.45 -0.58
N PRO A 468 -15.95 -21.36 0.04
CA PRO A 468 -15.88 -21.59 1.47
C PRO A 468 -14.50 -22.04 1.97
N LEU A 469 -13.77 -22.87 1.22
CA LEU A 469 -12.38 -23.23 1.54
C LEU A 469 -11.42 -22.04 1.44
N LEU A 470 -11.65 -21.18 0.46
CA LEU A 470 -10.85 -19.96 0.21
C LEU A 470 -11.35 -18.73 0.98
N LYS A 471 -12.36 -18.88 1.84
CA LYS A 471 -13.05 -17.79 2.51
C LYS A 471 -12.10 -16.80 3.19
N ARG A 472 -11.08 -17.30 3.88
CA ARG A 472 -10.07 -16.45 4.55
C ARG A 472 -9.29 -15.60 3.55
N ALA A 473 -8.86 -16.18 2.43
CA ALA A 473 -8.10 -15.47 1.40
C ALA A 473 -8.98 -14.42 0.69
N LEU A 474 -10.24 -14.76 0.39
CA LEU A 474 -11.20 -13.85 -0.24
C LEU A 474 -11.48 -12.63 0.64
N TRP A 475 -11.79 -12.84 1.93
CA TRP A 475 -12.00 -11.74 2.86
C TRP A 475 -10.75 -10.89 3.10
N SER A 476 -9.57 -11.53 3.13
CA SER A 476 -8.30 -10.79 3.25
C SER A 476 -8.03 -9.93 2.01
N ALA A 477 -8.25 -10.44 0.81
CA ALA A 477 -8.07 -9.69 -0.43
C ALA A 477 -9.07 -8.51 -0.52
N TRP A 478 -10.32 -8.72 -0.11
CA TRP A 478 -11.34 -7.67 -0.04
C TRP A 478 -10.96 -6.58 0.96
N ALA A 479 -10.50 -6.96 2.17
CA ALA A 479 -10.07 -6.01 3.19
C ALA A 479 -8.83 -5.21 2.75
N ILE A 480 -7.90 -5.82 2.03
CA ILE A 480 -6.74 -5.13 1.45
C ILE A 480 -7.22 -4.12 0.40
N ALA A 481 -8.11 -4.50 -0.50
CA ALA A 481 -8.65 -3.59 -1.51
C ALA A 481 -9.40 -2.41 -0.87
N PHE A 482 -10.17 -2.65 0.19
CA PHE A 482 -10.82 -1.61 0.98
C PHE A 482 -9.79 -0.65 1.60
N ALA A 483 -8.76 -1.18 2.28
CA ALA A 483 -7.73 -0.38 2.92
C ALA A 483 -6.95 0.48 1.91
N VAL A 484 -6.64 -0.09 0.74
CA VAL A 484 -6.02 0.67 -0.37
C VAL A 484 -6.94 1.77 -0.84
N SER A 485 -8.25 1.52 -1.00
CA SER A 485 -9.22 2.54 -1.41
C SER A 485 -9.31 3.68 -0.39
N VAL A 486 -9.32 3.38 0.92
CA VAL A 486 -9.31 4.41 1.98
C VAL A 486 -8.05 5.27 1.91
N ALA A 487 -6.90 4.70 1.59
CA ALA A 487 -5.64 5.42 1.54
C ALA A 487 -5.46 6.27 0.26
N GLN A 488 -6.31 6.14 -0.74
CA GLN A 488 -6.16 6.85 -2.01
C GLN A 488 -6.55 8.33 -1.91
N PHE A 489 -5.61 9.19 -2.23
CA PHE A 489 -5.78 10.64 -2.29
C PHE A 489 -6.00 11.14 -3.73
N LEU A 490 -5.05 10.86 -4.63
CA LEU A 490 -5.04 11.39 -5.99
C LEU A 490 -6.26 11.00 -6.84
N PRO A 491 -6.71 9.72 -6.89
CA PRO A 491 -7.89 9.35 -7.65
C PRO A 491 -9.15 10.06 -7.16
N THR A 492 -9.30 10.21 -5.83
CA THR A 492 -10.42 10.94 -5.23
C THR A 492 -10.42 12.41 -5.68
N LEU A 493 -9.25 13.05 -5.64
CA LEU A 493 -9.12 14.47 -5.95
C LEU A 493 -9.41 14.78 -7.42
N TYR A 494 -8.84 13.98 -8.34
CA TYR A 494 -8.98 14.22 -9.79
C TYR A 494 -10.34 13.78 -10.32
N ILE A 495 -10.70 12.52 -10.11
CA ILE A 495 -11.91 11.94 -10.70
C ILE A 495 -13.15 12.37 -9.93
N GLY A 496 -13.01 12.61 -8.62
CA GLY A 496 -14.06 13.18 -7.80
C GLY A 496 -14.39 14.64 -8.10
N ALA A 497 -13.49 15.37 -8.80
CA ALA A 497 -13.70 16.75 -9.25
C ALA A 497 -14.19 17.69 -8.13
N GLY A 498 -13.74 17.48 -6.89
CA GLY A 498 -14.15 18.24 -5.71
C GLY A 498 -15.58 17.95 -5.20
N ARG A 499 -16.35 17.08 -5.86
CA ARG A 499 -17.71 16.70 -5.44
C ARG A 499 -17.72 15.62 -4.36
N PHE A 500 -16.65 14.85 -4.26
CA PHE A 500 -16.52 13.75 -3.30
C PHE A 500 -15.37 14.04 -2.36
N VAL A 501 -15.71 14.05 -1.09
CA VAL A 501 -14.76 14.26 -0.01
C VAL A 501 -14.63 12.96 0.77
N THR A 502 -13.40 12.50 1.00
CA THR A 502 -13.11 11.30 1.79
C THR A 502 -12.35 11.69 3.06
N VAL A 503 -12.32 10.77 4.03
CA VAL A 503 -11.53 10.95 5.26
C VAL A 503 -10.07 11.27 4.95
N THR A 504 -9.50 10.69 3.88
CA THR A 504 -8.13 10.94 3.46
C THR A 504 -7.94 12.34 2.87
N THR A 505 -8.85 12.79 2.01
CA THR A 505 -8.78 14.14 1.45
C THR A 505 -9.00 15.21 2.52
N GLU A 506 -9.89 14.97 3.49
CA GLU A 506 -10.05 15.84 4.65
C GLU A 506 -8.81 15.89 5.52
N ALA A 507 -8.20 14.74 5.86
CA ALA A 507 -7.00 14.71 6.68
C ALA A 507 -5.87 15.57 6.07
N VAL A 508 -5.67 15.49 4.75
CA VAL A 508 -4.67 16.29 4.02
C VAL A 508 -5.07 17.77 3.99
N ALA A 509 -6.33 18.08 3.69
CA ALA A 509 -6.83 19.46 3.63
C ALA A 509 -6.74 20.17 4.99
N GLN A 510 -7.16 19.50 6.07
CA GLN A 510 -7.07 20.04 7.42
C GLN A 510 -5.64 20.19 7.92
N SER A 511 -4.72 19.32 7.46
CA SER A 511 -3.29 19.47 7.72
C SER A 511 -2.73 20.74 7.04
N ALA A 512 -3.09 20.99 5.79
CA ALA A 512 -2.70 22.20 5.08
C ALA A 512 -3.30 23.49 5.70
N ALA A 513 -4.52 23.38 6.26
CA ALA A 513 -5.17 24.48 6.99
C ALA A 513 -4.64 24.69 8.42
N GLY A 514 -3.73 23.84 8.91
CA GLY A 514 -3.17 23.92 10.25
C GLY A 514 -4.13 23.59 11.38
N GLN A 515 -5.29 22.96 11.08
CA GLN A 515 -6.32 22.62 12.07
C GLN A 515 -6.00 21.30 12.78
N ARG A 516 -5.20 21.38 13.85
CA ARG A 516 -4.63 20.21 14.54
C ARG A 516 -5.66 19.17 14.98
N GLY A 517 -6.77 19.62 15.61
CA GLY A 517 -7.79 18.71 16.11
C GLY A 517 -8.47 17.94 14.99
N LEU A 518 -8.94 18.64 13.94
CA LEU A 518 -9.59 18.02 12.80
C LEU A 518 -8.67 17.11 12.00
N MET A 519 -7.43 17.53 11.68
CA MET A 519 -6.49 16.66 10.97
C MET A 519 -6.20 15.38 11.76
N SER A 520 -6.11 15.48 13.10
CA SER A 520 -5.89 14.32 13.98
C SER A 520 -7.09 13.40 14.03
N ALA A 521 -8.31 13.93 14.10
CA ALA A 521 -9.55 13.16 14.09
C ALA A 521 -9.72 12.41 12.77
N TYR A 522 -9.51 13.07 11.63
CA TYR A 522 -9.57 12.40 10.31
C TYR A 522 -8.44 11.38 10.11
N ALA A 523 -7.24 11.63 10.59
CA ALA A 523 -6.14 10.66 10.56
C ALA A 523 -6.42 9.42 11.42
N LEU A 524 -7.08 9.59 12.56
CA LEU A 524 -7.57 8.47 13.37
C LEU A 524 -8.62 7.66 12.62
N LEU A 525 -9.62 8.31 12.01
CA LEU A 525 -10.65 7.63 11.22
C LEU A 525 -10.02 6.87 10.04
N GLN A 526 -9.07 7.50 9.36
CA GLN A 526 -8.31 6.87 8.27
C GLN A 526 -7.58 5.60 8.73
N THR A 527 -7.14 5.56 10.00
CA THR A 527 -6.45 4.39 10.59
C THR A 527 -7.45 3.36 11.10
N VAL A 528 -8.51 3.78 11.79
CA VAL A 528 -9.49 2.91 12.45
C VAL A 528 -10.36 2.16 11.44
N LEU A 529 -10.79 2.81 10.34
CA LEU A 529 -11.66 2.20 9.34
C LEU A 529 -11.03 0.93 8.71
N PRO A 530 -9.81 0.93 8.19
CA PRO A 530 -9.16 -0.29 7.71
C PRO A 530 -8.96 -1.34 8.81
N LEU A 531 -8.57 -0.93 10.03
CA LEU A 531 -8.39 -1.86 11.15
C LEU A 531 -9.69 -2.60 11.48
N LEU A 532 -10.82 -1.91 11.53
CA LEU A 532 -12.13 -2.51 11.76
C LEU A 532 -12.48 -3.50 10.63
N VAL A 533 -12.23 -3.11 9.38
CA VAL A 533 -12.49 -3.98 8.23
C VAL A 533 -11.59 -5.22 8.25
N PHE A 534 -10.31 -5.10 8.60
CA PHE A 534 -9.44 -6.26 8.79
C PHE A 534 -9.92 -7.16 9.93
N ALA A 535 -10.38 -6.59 11.06
CA ALA A 535 -10.95 -7.37 12.16
C ALA A 535 -12.19 -8.15 11.70
N ILE A 536 -13.10 -7.51 10.98
CA ILE A 536 -14.28 -8.16 10.38
C ILE A 536 -13.85 -9.27 9.41
N ALA A 537 -12.89 -9.01 8.53
CA ALA A 537 -12.39 -9.99 7.57
C ALA A 537 -11.79 -11.24 8.26
N VAL A 538 -11.06 -11.04 9.36
CA VAL A 538 -10.52 -12.14 10.16
C VAL A 538 -11.66 -12.94 10.82
N MET A 539 -12.67 -12.30 11.38
CA MET A 539 -13.83 -12.96 11.97
C MET A 539 -14.63 -13.75 10.93
N MET A 540 -14.92 -13.12 9.78
CA MET A 540 -15.66 -13.74 8.69
C MET A 540 -14.86 -14.87 8.02
N GLY A 541 -13.54 -14.79 8.00
CA GLY A 541 -12.62 -15.78 7.43
C GLY A 541 -12.36 -17.02 8.31
N ARG A 542 -12.82 -17.03 9.56
CA ARG A 542 -12.62 -18.18 10.45
C ARG A 542 -13.27 -19.44 9.88
N PRO A 543 -12.57 -20.58 9.84
CA PRO A 543 -13.20 -21.86 9.49
C PRO A 543 -14.29 -22.16 10.53
N ARG A 544 -15.47 -22.57 10.06
CA ARG A 544 -16.46 -23.14 10.97
C ARG A 544 -15.87 -24.46 11.50
N HIS A 545 -15.58 -24.53 12.78
CA HIS A 545 -15.30 -25.82 13.42
C HIS A 545 -16.55 -26.68 13.25
N PHE A 546 -16.44 -27.75 12.46
CA PHE A 546 -17.38 -28.84 12.60
C PHE A 546 -17.21 -29.37 14.03
N THR A 547 -18.19 -29.14 14.87
CA THR A 547 -18.25 -29.74 16.17
C THR A 547 -18.21 -31.26 15.99
N LYS A 548 -17.34 -31.93 16.73
CA LYS A 548 -17.10 -33.39 16.72
C LYS A 548 -18.33 -34.23 17.11
N ASP A 549 -19.50 -33.62 17.30
CA ASP A 549 -20.70 -34.25 17.85
C ASP A 549 -21.68 -34.84 16.82
N GLN A 550 -21.27 -34.91 15.53
CA GLN A 550 -21.98 -35.78 14.61
C GLN A 550 -21.24 -37.13 14.52
N THR A 551 -21.31 -37.92 15.61
CA THR A 551 -21.14 -39.36 15.56
C THR A 551 -22.17 -39.90 14.58
N TRP A 552 -21.70 -40.53 13.53
CA TRP A 552 -22.52 -41.30 12.60
C TRP A 552 -23.20 -42.41 13.36
N THR A 553 -24.49 -42.28 13.71
CA THR A 553 -25.39 -43.37 14.07
C THR A 553 -26.06 -43.88 12.80
#